data_13d3e4e9848dcc6c83988a45b674352c
#
_entry.id   13d3e4e9848dcc6c83988a45b674352c
#
_cell.length_a   1.000
_cell.length_b   1.000
_cell.length_c   1.000
_cell.angle_alpha   90.00
_cell.angle_beta   90.00
_cell.angle_gamma   90.00
#
_symmetry.space_group_name_H-M   'P 1'
#
loop_
_entity.id
_entity.type
_entity.pdbx_description
1 polymer ?
#
loop_
_entity_poly.entity_id
_entity_poly.type
_entity_poly.pdbx_seq_one_letter_code
_entity_poly.pdbx_strand_id
1 'polypeptide(L)'
;MAIWYQKSHSGIDFPDEPFFLQHGIATFVDKPLADNAKEVEALYELAIRQQQPLYVGFNRRHIPLFNQHIPELAHGESAELRSLRWEKHRLNLPGDVRTFLFDDFIHPLDSVNLNAKADLRDVYLTHQMADGKLARVDVQWQSGETLLHASMNRQFGITCERVSASYQNRAVEFDSFVQGTLWQQGQQSTLHLADWTPMLASKGFASMIEDWIGVIEQGRVPDAVIERNIASHQLAEAICQKIG
;
A
#
# COMPACT_ATOMS: atom_id res chain seq x y z
N MET A 1 -3.15 -21.92 14.56
CA MET A 1 -3.90 -20.79 15.17
C MET A 1 -3.36 -19.52 14.53
N ALA A 2 -4.20 -18.61 14.08
CA ALA A 2 -3.79 -17.34 13.46
C ALA A 2 -4.30 -16.18 14.31
N ILE A 3 -3.51 -15.13 14.47
CA ILE A 3 -3.86 -13.94 15.26
C ILE A 3 -3.85 -12.71 14.34
N TRP A 4 -4.83 -11.85 14.55
CA TRP A 4 -4.82 -10.50 14.01
C TRP A 4 -4.32 -9.55 15.09
N TYR A 5 -3.26 -8.78 14.77
CA TYR A 5 -2.67 -7.81 15.66
C TYR A 5 -2.73 -6.40 15.04
N GLN A 6 -3.20 -5.46 15.84
CA GLN A 6 -3.11 -4.04 15.54
C GLN A 6 -2.28 -3.39 16.63
N LYS A 7 -1.12 -2.81 16.28
CA LYS A 7 -0.26 -2.09 17.21
C LYS A 7 -1.06 -0.93 17.80
N SER A 8 -1.54 -1.08 19.04
CA SER A 8 -2.32 -0.03 19.71
C SER A 8 -1.40 0.88 20.50
N HIS A 9 -1.66 2.18 20.46
CA HIS A 9 -1.02 3.19 21.31
C HIS A 9 -1.58 3.18 22.75
N SER A 10 -2.34 2.15 23.13
CA SER A 10 -3.15 2.12 24.36
C SER A 10 -2.51 1.38 25.53
N GLY A 11 -1.19 1.39 25.70
CA GLY A 11 -0.54 1.00 26.95
C GLY A 11 -0.87 -0.37 27.58
N ILE A 12 -1.50 -1.28 26.82
CA ILE A 12 -1.73 -2.66 27.22
C ILE A 12 -0.62 -3.48 26.57
N ASP A 13 0.23 -4.11 27.40
CA ASP A 13 1.28 -5.04 26.95
C ASP A 13 0.64 -6.29 26.35
N PHE A 14 0.27 -6.23 25.06
CA PHE A 14 0.05 -7.45 24.30
C PHE A 14 1.40 -8.00 23.82
N PRO A 15 1.55 -9.33 23.71
CA PRO A 15 2.70 -9.93 23.06
C PRO A 15 2.88 -9.32 21.67
N ASP A 16 4.12 -9.00 21.31
CA ASP A 16 4.49 -8.43 20.01
C ASP A 16 4.57 -9.51 18.90
N GLU A 17 4.76 -9.08 17.67
CA GLU A 17 4.86 -9.96 16.50
C GLU A 17 5.95 -11.06 16.66
N PRO A 18 7.15 -10.75 17.20
CA PRO A 18 8.17 -11.77 17.48
C PRO A 18 7.69 -12.88 18.41
N PHE A 19 6.91 -12.58 19.43
CA PHE A 19 6.37 -13.58 20.35
C PHE A 19 5.49 -14.58 19.60
N PHE A 20 4.55 -14.12 18.78
CA PHE A 20 3.64 -15.02 18.05
C PHE A 20 4.39 -15.93 17.06
N LEU A 21 5.30 -15.35 16.29
CA LEU A 21 6.13 -16.09 15.33
C LEU A 21 6.98 -17.16 16.03
N GLN A 22 7.63 -16.84 17.17
CA GLN A 22 8.43 -17.79 17.96
C GLN A 22 7.62 -18.93 18.54
N HIS A 23 6.30 -18.73 18.75
CA HIS A 23 5.38 -19.75 19.26
C HIS A 23 4.66 -20.51 18.14
N GLY A 24 5.11 -20.39 16.90
CA GLY A 24 4.54 -21.14 15.77
C GLY A 24 3.15 -20.65 15.35
N ILE A 25 2.87 -19.36 15.51
CA ILE A 25 1.58 -18.76 15.22
C ILE A 25 1.66 -17.91 13.96
N ALA A 26 0.87 -18.24 12.94
CA ALA A 26 0.69 -17.40 11.77
C ALA A 26 0.11 -16.04 12.18
N THR A 27 0.76 -14.95 11.75
CA THR A 27 0.50 -13.61 12.26
C THR A 27 0.06 -12.66 11.16
N PHE A 28 -1.08 -11.99 11.36
CA PHE A 28 -1.54 -10.88 10.52
C PHE A 28 -1.32 -9.57 11.28
N VAL A 29 -0.70 -8.61 10.61
CA VAL A 29 -0.45 -7.26 11.17
C VAL A 29 -1.05 -6.21 10.26
N ASP A 30 -1.74 -5.22 10.81
CA ASP A 30 -2.14 -4.04 10.03
C ASP A 30 -0.90 -3.23 9.61
N LYS A 31 -0.99 -2.51 8.50
CA LYS A 31 0.11 -1.66 8.02
C LYS A 31 0.32 -0.43 8.95
N PRO A 32 1.54 0.08 9.10
CA PRO A 32 2.79 -0.52 8.68
C PRO A 32 3.15 -1.72 9.57
N LEU A 33 3.94 -2.65 9.05
CA LEU A 33 4.47 -3.75 9.88
C LEU A 33 5.33 -3.20 11.03
N ALA A 34 6.17 -2.20 10.71
CA ALA A 34 6.91 -1.40 11.68
C ALA A 34 7.12 0.00 11.11
N ASP A 35 7.56 0.95 11.94
CA ASP A 35 7.83 2.33 11.55
C ASP A 35 9.27 2.57 11.07
N ASN A 36 10.04 1.48 10.85
CA ASN A 36 11.39 1.50 10.29
C ASN A 36 11.68 0.22 9.50
N ALA A 37 12.48 0.33 8.45
CA ALA A 37 12.74 -0.77 7.53
C ALA A 37 13.54 -1.92 8.16
N LYS A 38 14.46 -1.63 9.12
CA LYS A 38 15.29 -2.66 9.75
C LYS A 38 14.46 -3.63 10.59
N GLU A 39 13.46 -3.12 11.30
CA GLU A 39 12.55 -3.95 12.07
C GLU A 39 11.69 -4.82 11.16
N VAL A 40 11.21 -4.27 10.03
CA VAL A 40 10.47 -5.04 9.01
C VAL A 40 11.31 -6.20 8.47
N GLU A 41 12.56 -5.94 8.11
CA GLU A 41 13.49 -6.98 7.63
C GLU A 41 13.71 -8.07 8.69
N ALA A 42 13.98 -7.67 9.95
CA ALA A 42 14.20 -8.60 11.05
C ALA A 42 12.96 -9.47 11.35
N LEU A 43 11.75 -8.90 11.25
CA LEU A 43 10.49 -9.63 11.43
C LEU A 43 10.28 -10.68 10.31
N TYR A 44 10.56 -10.33 9.06
CA TYR A 44 10.49 -11.30 7.97
C TYR A 44 11.55 -12.38 8.04
N GLU A 45 12.80 -12.03 8.43
CA GLU A 45 13.83 -13.03 8.70
C GLU A 45 13.42 -14.00 9.81
N LEU A 46 12.79 -13.49 10.87
CA LEU A 46 12.25 -14.32 11.94
C LEU A 46 11.13 -15.23 11.43
N ALA A 47 10.16 -14.69 10.71
CA ALA A 47 9.05 -15.44 10.12
C ALA A 47 9.53 -16.59 9.22
N ILE A 48 10.51 -16.34 8.37
CA ILE A 48 11.14 -17.34 7.49
C ILE A 48 11.85 -18.42 8.33
N ARG A 49 12.64 -18.03 9.33
CA ARG A 49 13.34 -19.00 10.22
C ARG A 49 12.38 -19.89 11.00
N GLN A 50 11.24 -19.31 11.44
CA GLN A 50 10.21 -20.03 12.18
C GLN A 50 9.23 -20.78 11.27
N GLN A 51 9.35 -20.61 9.95
CA GLN A 51 8.42 -21.18 8.96
C GLN A 51 6.95 -20.81 9.26
N GLN A 52 6.74 -19.58 9.72
CA GLN A 52 5.40 -19.07 10.02
C GLN A 52 5.03 -17.91 9.10
N PRO A 53 3.81 -17.90 8.54
CA PRO A 53 3.34 -16.77 7.75
C PRO A 53 3.28 -15.48 8.58
N LEU A 54 3.88 -14.41 8.04
CA LEU A 54 3.73 -13.04 8.50
C LEU A 54 3.10 -12.22 7.38
N TYR A 55 1.84 -11.83 7.57
CA TYR A 55 1.05 -11.12 6.58
C TYR A 55 0.86 -9.65 6.99
N VAL A 56 1.05 -8.73 6.05
CA VAL A 56 0.84 -7.29 6.28
C VAL A 56 -0.40 -6.82 5.54
N GLY A 57 -1.28 -6.14 6.26
CA GLY A 57 -2.61 -5.73 5.82
C GLY A 57 -2.63 -4.54 4.85
N PHE A 58 -2.04 -4.66 3.67
CA PHE A 58 -2.13 -3.66 2.60
C PHE A 58 -3.45 -3.80 1.82
N ASN A 59 -4.56 -3.43 2.43
CA ASN A 59 -5.90 -3.59 1.86
C ASN A 59 -6.09 -2.95 0.48
N ARG A 60 -5.30 -1.92 0.10
CA ARG A 60 -5.40 -1.28 -1.22
C ARG A 60 -5.05 -2.21 -2.37
N ARG A 61 -4.22 -3.21 -2.15
CA ARG A 61 -3.92 -4.26 -3.14
C ARG A 61 -5.14 -5.12 -3.50
N HIS A 62 -6.17 -5.12 -2.66
CA HIS A 62 -7.34 -5.99 -2.71
C HIS A 62 -8.66 -5.25 -3.02
N ILE A 63 -8.62 -3.99 -3.45
CA ILE A 63 -9.82 -3.22 -3.80
C ILE A 63 -10.49 -3.85 -5.03
N PRO A 64 -11.74 -4.37 -4.92
CA PRO A 64 -12.32 -5.19 -5.99
C PRO A 64 -12.48 -4.44 -7.31
N LEU A 65 -13.02 -3.20 -7.25
CA LEU A 65 -13.22 -2.39 -8.47
C LEU A 65 -11.89 -2.09 -9.17
N PHE A 66 -10.83 -1.82 -8.42
CA PHE A 66 -9.53 -1.50 -9.00
C PHE A 66 -8.90 -2.75 -9.63
N ASN A 67 -8.95 -3.89 -8.95
CA ASN A 67 -8.35 -5.13 -9.46
C ASN A 67 -9.05 -5.68 -10.71
N GLN A 68 -10.33 -5.37 -10.92
CA GLN A 68 -11.03 -5.69 -12.17
C GLN A 68 -10.44 -4.96 -13.38
N HIS A 69 -9.80 -3.81 -13.19
CA HIS A 69 -9.31 -2.95 -14.25
C HIS A 69 -7.81 -2.70 -14.22
N ILE A 70 -7.16 -2.93 -13.06
CA ILE A 70 -5.71 -2.79 -12.82
C ILE A 70 -5.26 -4.02 -12.02
N PRO A 71 -5.20 -5.22 -12.61
CA PRO A 71 -4.82 -6.44 -11.90
C PRO A 71 -3.38 -6.41 -11.37
N GLU A 72 -2.53 -5.56 -11.92
CA GLU A 72 -1.16 -5.32 -11.49
C GLU A 72 -1.07 -4.88 -10.02
N LEU A 73 -2.11 -4.27 -9.46
CA LEU A 73 -2.14 -3.87 -8.04
C LEU A 73 -2.01 -5.08 -7.11
N ALA A 74 -2.70 -6.16 -7.42
CA ALA A 74 -2.63 -7.41 -6.65
C ALA A 74 -1.33 -8.18 -6.96
N HIS A 75 -0.95 -8.28 -8.23
CA HIS A 75 0.21 -9.06 -8.67
C HIS A 75 1.56 -8.44 -8.25
N GLY A 76 1.62 -7.09 -8.16
CA GLY A 76 2.86 -6.39 -7.79
C GLY A 76 3.88 -6.24 -8.92
N GLU A 77 3.46 -6.47 -10.16
CA GLU A 77 4.28 -6.31 -11.37
C GLU A 77 3.63 -5.32 -12.32
N SER A 78 4.43 -4.51 -13.01
CA SER A 78 3.90 -3.45 -13.88
C SER A 78 3.32 -3.95 -15.21
N ALA A 79 3.69 -5.14 -15.65
CA ALA A 79 3.18 -5.80 -16.85
C ALA A 79 3.01 -4.86 -18.07
N GLU A 80 1.78 -4.65 -18.56
CA GLU A 80 1.45 -3.81 -19.70
C GLU A 80 1.09 -2.36 -19.32
N LEU A 81 1.15 -1.99 -18.05
CA LEU A 81 0.93 -0.61 -17.61
C LEU A 81 1.90 0.36 -18.27
N ARG A 82 1.40 1.51 -18.68
CA ARG A 82 2.21 2.67 -19.10
C ARG A 82 2.33 3.70 -17.99
N SER A 83 1.29 3.84 -17.17
CA SER A 83 1.37 4.65 -15.97
C SER A 83 0.41 4.16 -14.89
N LEU A 84 0.80 4.37 -13.64
CA LEU A 84 -0.05 4.22 -12.47
C LEU A 84 0.20 5.41 -11.54
N ARG A 85 -0.85 6.14 -11.22
CA ARG A 85 -0.82 7.26 -10.30
C ARG A 85 -1.81 7.02 -9.18
N TRP A 86 -1.36 7.18 -7.93
CA TRP A 86 -2.19 7.11 -6.74
C TRP A 86 -2.05 8.38 -5.92
N GLU A 87 -3.16 9.07 -5.71
CA GLU A 87 -3.25 10.29 -4.94
C GLU A 87 -4.13 10.04 -3.71
N LYS A 88 -3.57 10.29 -2.53
CA LYS A 88 -4.30 10.23 -1.26
C LYS A 88 -4.17 11.56 -0.56
N HIS A 89 -5.28 12.22 -0.34
CA HIS A 89 -5.29 13.56 0.23
C HIS A 89 -6.06 13.63 1.52
N ARG A 90 -5.68 14.58 2.40
CA ARG A 90 -6.34 14.85 3.68
C ARG A 90 -6.68 16.32 3.81
N LEU A 91 -7.78 16.61 4.49
CA LEU A 91 -8.14 17.95 4.89
C LEU A 91 -7.33 18.34 6.13
N ASN A 92 -6.44 19.33 5.98
CA ASN A 92 -5.71 20.03 7.06
C ASN A 92 -5.12 19.11 8.15
N LEU A 93 -4.26 18.20 7.75
CA LEU A 93 -3.61 17.21 8.64
C LEU A 93 -2.08 17.11 8.42
N PRO A 94 -1.28 18.22 8.39
CA PRO A 94 0.18 18.13 8.39
C PRO A 94 0.69 17.35 9.60
N GLY A 95 1.78 16.62 9.46
CA GLY A 95 2.26 15.74 10.53
C GLY A 95 3.77 15.63 10.58
N ASP A 96 4.27 14.98 11.61
CA ASP A 96 5.65 14.53 11.69
C ASP A 96 6.00 13.68 10.45
N VAL A 97 7.25 13.82 9.96
CA VAL A 97 7.67 13.18 8.70
C VAL A 97 7.50 11.66 8.75
N ARG A 98 7.94 11.00 9.82
CA ARG A 98 7.86 9.55 9.96
C ARG A 98 6.40 9.08 10.06
N THR A 99 5.62 9.72 10.91
CA THR A 99 4.18 9.42 11.04
C THR A 99 3.43 9.67 9.73
N PHE A 100 3.74 10.75 9.01
CA PHE A 100 3.14 11.01 7.71
C PHE A 100 3.42 9.88 6.71
N LEU A 101 4.67 9.42 6.66
CA LEU A 101 5.11 8.42 5.69
C LEU A 101 4.61 7.01 6.05
N PHE A 102 4.87 6.53 7.26
CA PHE A 102 4.59 5.15 7.65
C PHE A 102 3.13 4.90 8.02
N ASP A 103 2.43 5.88 8.61
CA ASP A 103 1.02 5.67 8.98
C ASP A 103 0.06 5.90 7.80
N ASP A 104 0.35 6.82 6.88
CA ASP A 104 -0.64 7.24 5.88
C ASP A 104 -0.13 7.15 4.44
N PHE A 105 1.05 7.72 4.14
CA PHE A 105 1.59 7.75 2.78
C PHE A 105 2.06 6.37 2.29
N ILE A 106 2.39 5.45 3.19
CA ILE A 106 2.76 4.08 2.81
C ILE A 106 1.67 3.37 1.99
N HIS A 107 0.40 3.75 2.14
CA HIS A 107 -0.68 3.20 1.34
C HIS A 107 -0.55 3.52 -0.17
N PRO A 108 -0.54 4.80 -0.61
CA PRO A 108 -0.33 5.12 -2.01
C PRO A 108 1.06 4.71 -2.50
N LEU A 109 2.09 4.82 -1.65
CA LEU A 109 3.45 4.42 -1.99
C LEU A 109 3.52 2.92 -2.32
N ASP A 110 3.03 2.06 -1.44
CA ASP A 110 2.96 0.61 -1.65
C ASP A 110 2.10 0.24 -2.85
N SER A 111 0.95 0.93 -3.02
CA SER A 111 0.04 0.65 -4.14
C SER A 111 0.69 0.85 -5.51
N VAL A 112 1.57 1.86 -5.65
CA VAL A 112 2.30 2.09 -6.89
C VAL A 112 3.68 1.40 -6.91
N ASN A 113 4.16 0.84 -5.79
CA ASN A 113 5.45 0.16 -5.72
C ASN A 113 5.40 -1.22 -6.39
N LEU A 114 5.10 -1.21 -7.68
CA LEU A 114 5.21 -2.38 -8.55
C LEU A 114 6.69 -2.65 -8.83
N ASN A 115 7.06 -3.93 -8.93
CA ASN A 115 8.45 -4.40 -9.10
C ASN A 115 9.37 -4.06 -7.90
N ALA A 116 8.80 -3.88 -6.71
CA ALA A 116 9.49 -3.83 -5.41
C ALA A 116 10.70 -2.88 -5.34
N LYS A 117 10.53 -1.61 -5.75
CA LYS A 117 11.59 -0.59 -5.62
C LYS A 117 11.86 -0.25 -4.16
N ALA A 118 13.13 -0.35 -3.76
CA ALA A 118 13.57 -0.21 -2.37
C ALA A 118 14.36 1.09 -2.06
N ASP A 119 14.81 1.83 -3.09
CA ASP A 119 15.70 2.98 -2.94
C ASP A 119 15.28 4.20 -3.78
N LEU A 120 15.97 5.33 -3.58
CA LEU A 120 15.68 6.59 -4.27
C LEU A 120 16.47 6.79 -5.58
N ARG A 121 17.17 5.78 -6.10
CA ARG A 121 17.83 5.91 -7.42
C ARG A 121 16.77 6.13 -8.49
N ASP A 122 16.97 7.14 -9.33
CA ASP A 122 16.05 7.53 -10.42
C ASP A 122 14.64 7.87 -9.92
N VAL A 123 14.50 8.27 -8.64
CA VAL A 123 13.25 8.73 -8.05
C VAL A 123 13.23 10.26 -8.00
N TYR A 124 12.21 10.84 -8.59
CA TYR A 124 11.90 12.25 -8.42
C TYR A 124 11.03 12.41 -7.17
N LEU A 125 11.59 13.13 -6.17
CA LEU A 125 10.95 13.38 -4.88
C LEU A 125 10.81 14.88 -4.67
N THR A 126 9.59 15.34 -4.40
CA THR A 126 9.33 16.70 -3.91
C THR A 126 8.46 16.66 -2.66
N HIS A 127 8.63 17.66 -1.81
CA HIS A 127 7.84 17.79 -0.58
C HIS A 127 7.59 19.25 -0.22
N GLN A 128 6.61 19.49 0.62
CA GLN A 128 6.28 20.80 1.19
C GLN A 128 6.08 20.67 2.69
N MET A 129 6.68 21.60 3.43
CA MET A 129 6.51 21.75 4.87
C MET A 129 5.53 22.86 5.19
N ALA A 130 4.77 22.73 6.26
CA ALA A 130 3.91 23.75 6.85
C ALA A 130 4.14 23.75 8.36
N ASP A 131 4.59 24.89 8.90
CA ASP A 131 4.87 25.06 10.34
C ASP A 131 5.77 23.94 10.93
N GLY A 132 6.83 23.55 10.19
CA GLY A 132 7.77 22.51 10.59
C GLY A 132 7.23 21.07 10.47
N LYS A 133 6.04 20.88 9.91
CA LYS A 133 5.41 19.56 9.67
C LYS A 133 5.33 19.26 8.18
N LEU A 134 5.43 18.00 7.81
CA LEU A 134 5.25 17.57 6.43
C LEU A 134 3.77 17.75 6.05
N ALA A 135 3.56 18.52 4.98
CA ALA A 135 2.22 18.84 4.47
C ALA A 135 1.93 18.15 3.14
N ARG A 136 2.96 17.93 2.31
CA ARG A 136 2.82 17.28 1.01
C ARG A 136 4.08 16.49 0.67
N VAL A 137 3.89 15.37 -0.03
CA VAL A 137 4.94 14.59 -0.67
C VAL A 137 4.45 14.07 -2.01
N ASP A 138 5.32 14.14 -3.02
CA ASP A 138 5.13 13.56 -4.35
C ASP A 138 6.38 12.74 -4.69
N VAL A 139 6.17 11.51 -5.11
CA VAL A 139 7.24 10.56 -5.45
C VAL A 139 6.93 9.94 -6.81
N GLN A 140 7.87 10.01 -7.75
CA GLN A 140 7.70 9.50 -9.09
C GLN A 140 8.96 8.79 -9.57
N TRP A 141 8.81 7.66 -10.24
CA TRP A 141 9.90 6.93 -10.90
C TRP A 141 9.39 6.15 -12.09
N GLN A 142 10.30 5.67 -12.90
CA GLN A 142 10.02 4.78 -14.01
C GLN A 142 10.51 3.37 -13.70
N SER A 143 9.70 2.35 -13.97
CA SER A 143 10.05 0.94 -13.89
C SER A 143 9.77 0.30 -15.25
N GLY A 144 10.82 -0.06 -15.99
CA GLY A 144 10.68 -0.43 -17.39
C GLY A 144 10.06 0.70 -18.21
N GLU A 145 8.92 0.45 -18.84
CA GLU A 145 8.16 1.46 -19.59
C GLU A 145 7.05 2.14 -18.76
N THR A 146 6.87 1.73 -17.51
CA THR A 146 5.78 2.20 -16.65
C THR A 146 6.20 3.38 -15.80
N LEU A 147 5.45 4.48 -15.86
CA LEU A 147 5.60 5.61 -14.97
C LEU A 147 4.76 5.39 -13.71
N LEU A 148 5.40 5.40 -12.54
CA LEU A 148 4.78 5.18 -11.24
C LEU A 148 4.80 6.46 -10.41
N HIS A 149 3.67 6.87 -9.85
CA HIS A 149 3.55 8.11 -9.09
C HIS A 149 2.65 7.95 -7.86
N ALA A 150 3.18 8.22 -6.67
CA ALA A 150 2.44 8.35 -5.43
C ALA A 150 2.45 9.80 -4.95
N SER A 151 1.30 10.31 -4.53
CA SER A 151 1.15 11.67 -4.02
C SER A 151 0.26 11.72 -2.79
N MET A 152 0.65 12.54 -1.81
CA MET A 152 -0.20 12.90 -0.68
C MET A 152 -0.08 14.38 -0.36
N ASN A 153 -1.22 15.05 -0.29
CA ASN A 153 -1.34 16.42 0.21
C ASN A 153 -2.27 16.43 1.44
N ARG A 154 -1.72 16.78 2.60
CA ARG A 154 -2.47 16.89 3.86
C ARG A 154 -2.98 18.30 4.18
N GLN A 155 -2.91 19.19 3.20
CA GLN A 155 -3.59 20.52 3.18
C GLN A 155 -4.51 20.63 1.94
N PHE A 156 -5.17 19.53 1.60
CA PHE A 156 -6.11 19.49 0.48
C PHE A 156 -7.53 19.94 0.92
N GLY A 157 -8.37 20.33 -0.03
CA GLY A 157 -9.72 20.83 0.26
C GLY A 157 -10.68 19.79 0.84
N ILE A 158 -10.43 18.50 0.62
CA ILE A 158 -11.21 17.36 1.12
C ILE A 158 -10.31 16.16 1.41
N THR A 159 -10.82 15.20 2.20
CA THR A 159 -10.20 13.87 2.29
C THR A 159 -10.69 13.00 1.14
N CYS A 160 -9.78 12.55 0.27
CA CYS A 160 -10.12 11.70 -0.88
C CYS A 160 -8.93 10.83 -1.32
N GLU A 161 -9.23 9.78 -2.07
CA GLU A 161 -8.24 9.00 -2.82
C GLU A 161 -8.68 8.95 -4.29
N ARG A 162 -7.72 9.11 -5.21
CA ARG A 162 -7.90 9.02 -6.65
C ARG A 162 -6.81 8.14 -7.23
N VAL A 163 -7.18 7.32 -8.21
CA VAL A 163 -6.24 6.43 -8.89
C VAL A 163 -6.46 6.53 -10.39
N SER A 164 -5.39 6.70 -11.14
CA SER A 164 -5.42 6.62 -12.60
C SER A 164 -4.38 5.66 -13.12
N ALA A 165 -4.75 4.88 -14.12
CA ALA A 165 -3.86 3.97 -14.81
C ALA A 165 -4.05 4.09 -16.33
N SER A 166 -2.96 3.95 -17.08
CA SER A 166 -3.00 3.92 -18.52
C SER A 166 -2.26 2.71 -19.08
N TYR A 167 -2.78 2.22 -20.18
CA TYR A 167 -2.25 1.18 -21.04
C TYR A 167 -2.19 1.70 -22.47
N GLN A 168 -1.77 0.90 -23.41
CA GLN A 168 -1.86 1.30 -24.82
C GLN A 168 -3.34 1.38 -25.24
N ASN A 169 -3.80 2.58 -25.62
CA ASN A 169 -5.18 2.86 -26.07
C ASN A 169 -6.29 2.53 -25.06
N ARG A 170 -5.96 2.44 -23.78
CA ARG A 170 -6.89 2.25 -22.67
C ARG A 170 -6.43 3.06 -21.46
N ALA A 171 -7.37 3.74 -20.79
CA ALA A 171 -7.12 4.41 -19.52
C ALA A 171 -8.29 4.20 -18.57
N VAL A 172 -8.00 4.21 -17.27
CA VAL A 172 -9.01 4.13 -16.22
C VAL A 172 -8.69 5.14 -15.12
N GLU A 173 -9.71 5.80 -14.61
CA GLU A 173 -9.60 6.68 -13.45
C GLU A 173 -10.67 6.31 -12.42
N PHE A 174 -10.27 6.27 -11.16
CA PHE A 174 -11.16 6.09 -10.02
C PHE A 174 -11.11 7.34 -9.15
N ASP A 175 -12.26 7.95 -8.90
CA ASP A 175 -12.44 9.08 -8.02
C ASP A 175 -12.89 8.66 -6.62
N SER A 176 -13.20 7.37 -6.44
CA SER A 176 -13.53 6.73 -5.18
C SER A 176 -13.29 5.21 -5.25
N PHE A 177 -13.46 4.50 -4.13
CA PHE A 177 -13.36 3.03 -4.10
C PHE A 177 -14.54 2.29 -4.75
N VAL A 178 -15.58 3.03 -5.15
CA VAL A 178 -16.83 2.44 -5.66
C VAL A 178 -17.19 2.91 -7.06
N GLN A 179 -16.49 3.92 -7.59
CA GLN A 179 -16.80 4.53 -8.87
C GLN A 179 -15.54 4.94 -9.63
N GLY A 180 -15.61 4.89 -10.96
CA GLY A 180 -14.55 5.32 -11.87
C GLY A 180 -15.04 5.48 -13.30
N THR A 181 -14.10 5.79 -14.19
CA THR A 181 -14.31 5.97 -15.62
C THR A 181 -13.29 5.16 -16.41
N LEU A 182 -13.74 4.45 -17.44
CA LEU A 182 -12.91 3.74 -18.40
C LEU A 182 -13.00 4.44 -19.77
N TRP A 183 -11.85 4.71 -20.38
CA TRP A 183 -11.73 5.12 -21.79
C TRP A 183 -11.05 4.03 -22.60
N GLN A 184 -11.72 3.52 -23.59
CA GLN A 184 -11.19 2.49 -24.47
C GLN A 184 -11.86 2.57 -25.85
N GLN A 185 -11.08 2.42 -26.93
CA GLN A 185 -11.59 2.43 -28.31
C GLN A 185 -12.41 3.70 -28.67
N GLY A 186 -12.00 4.85 -28.15
CA GLY A 186 -12.71 6.13 -28.37
C GLY A 186 -14.04 6.26 -27.63
N GLN A 187 -14.36 5.34 -26.73
CA GLN A 187 -15.57 5.36 -25.90
C GLN A 187 -15.24 5.62 -24.44
N GLN A 188 -16.19 6.22 -23.73
CA GLN A 188 -16.15 6.40 -22.30
C GLN A 188 -17.27 5.59 -21.64
N SER A 189 -16.92 4.88 -20.57
CA SER A 189 -17.86 4.09 -19.77
C SER A 189 -17.71 4.41 -18.29
N THR A 190 -18.82 4.49 -17.55
CA THR A 190 -18.78 4.60 -16.09
C THR A 190 -18.61 3.22 -15.48
N LEU A 191 -17.71 3.13 -14.49
CA LEU A 191 -17.46 1.94 -13.69
C LEU A 191 -18.03 2.16 -12.28
N HIS A 192 -18.70 1.16 -11.75
CA HIS A 192 -19.19 1.20 -10.37
C HIS A 192 -19.36 -0.20 -9.79
N LEU A 193 -19.22 -0.30 -8.47
CA LEU A 193 -19.64 -1.49 -7.73
C LEU A 193 -21.16 -1.50 -7.58
N ALA A 194 -21.72 -2.68 -7.23
CA ALA A 194 -23.14 -2.79 -6.90
C ALA A 194 -23.49 -1.88 -5.72
N ASP A 195 -24.64 -1.23 -5.75
CA ASP A 195 -25.08 -0.20 -4.79
C ASP A 195 -25.10 -0.69 -3.33
N TRP A 196 -25.32 -2.00 -3.12
CA TRP A 196 -25.32 -2.64 -1.79
C TRP A 196 -23.97 -3.17 -1.35
N THR A 197 -22.86 -2.87 -2.06
CA THR A 197 -21.53 -3.35 -1.66
C THR A 197 -21.15 -2.77 -0.30
N PRO A 198 -20.86 -3.60 0.73
CA PRO A 198 -20.45 -3.11 2.04
C PRO A 198 -19.18 -2.27 1.96
N MET A 199 -19.09 -1.22 2.77
CA MET A 199 -17.95 -0.30 2.78
C MET A 199 -16.59 -1.02 3.01
N LEU A 200 -16.53 -2.01 3.88
CA LEU A 200 -15.29 -2.78 4.11
C LEU A 200 -14.93 -3.64 2.89
N ALA A 201 -15.91 -4.19 2.20
CA ALA A 201 -15.66 -4.93 0.96
C ALA A 201 -15.16 -4.01 -0.14
N SER A 202 -15.79 -2.85 -0.36
CA SER A 202 -15.36 -1.88 -1.38
C SER A 202 -13.94 -1.36 -1.15
N LYS A 203 -13.47 -1.31 0.09
CA LYS A 203 -12.11 -0.91 0.47
C LYS A 203 -11.08 -2.06 0.46
N GLY A 204 -11.46 -3.25 0.01
CA GLY A 204 -10.57 -4.40 -0.12
C GLY A 204 -10.33 -5.20 1.16
N PHE A 205 -11.00 -4.89 2.28
CA PHE A 205 -10.77 -5.64 3.52
C PHE A 205 -11.31 -7.08 3.44
N ALA A 206 -12.47 -7.31 2.83
CA ALA A 206 -13.01 -8.65 2.67
C ALA A 206 -12.07 -9.53 1.83
N SER A 207 -11.69 -9.08 0.64
CA SER A 207 -10.77 -9.81 -0.25
C SER A 207 -9.38 -10.01 0.36
N MET A 208 -8.89 -9.04 1.17
CA MET A 208 -7.63 -9.18 1.90
C MET A 208 -7.71 -10.29 2.96
N ILE A 209 -8.83 -10.43 3.68
CA ILE A 209 -9.01 -11.50 4.65
C ILE A 209 -9.14 -12.86 3.95
N GLU A 210 -9.79 -12.92 2.79
CA GLU A 210 -9.84 -14.13 1.96
C GLU A 210 -8.42 -14.55 1.51
N ASP A 211 -7.60 -13.60 1.06
CA ASP A 211 -6.20 -13.84 0.71
C ASP A 211 -5.39 -14.34 1.93
N TRP A 212 -5.57 -13.73 3.10
CA TRP A 212 -4.95 -14.19 4.35
C TRP A 212 -5.34 -15.62 4.71
N ILE A 213 -6.61 -16.01 4.56
CA ILE A 213 -7.06 -17.39 4.77
C ILE A 213 -6.32 -18.34 3.81
N GLY A 214 -6.20 -17.96 2.54
CA GLY A 214 -5.41 -18.72 1.56
C GLY A 214 -3.94 -18.87 1.94
N VAL A 215 -3.32 -17.82 2.49
CA VAL A 215 -1.93 -17.88 3.01
C VAL A 215 -1.81 -18.87 4.19
N ILE A 216 -2.77 -18.88 5.12
CA ILE A 216 -2.80 -19.85 6.23
C ILE A 216 -2.88 -21.27 5.69
N GLU A 217 -3.78 -21.53 4.73
CA GLU A 217 -3.96 -22.86 4.12
C GLU A 217 -2.71 -23.35 3.39
N GLN A 218 -1.97 -22.44 2.73
CA GLN A 218 -0.71 -22.72 2.03
C GLN A 218 0.49 -22.81 2.99
N GLY A 219 0.36 -22.29 4.22
CA GLY A 219 1.41 -22.25 5.23
C GLY A 219 2.54 -21.26 4.97
N ARG A 220 2.41 -20.38 3.97
CA ARG A 220 3.43 -19.37 3.63
C ARG A 220 2.86 -18.16 2.91
N VAL A 221 3.52 -16.99 3.08
CA VAL A 221 3.33 -15.81 2.22
C VAL A 221 4.21 -16.00 0.96
N PRO A 222 3.73 -15.69 -0.25
CA PRO A 222 4.56 -15.72 -1.46
C PRO A 222 5.77 -14.78 -1.35
N ASP A 223 6.94 -15.23 -1.86
CA ASP A 223 8.20 -14.48 -1.76
C ASP A 223 8.10 -13.09 -2.40
N ALA A 224 7.45 -12.96 -3.55
CA ALA A 224 7.23 -11.66 -4.21
C ALA A 224 6.40 -10.68 -3.34
N VAL A 225 5.47 -11.18 -2.53
CA VAL A 225 4.70 -10.35 -1.56
C VAL A 225 5.61 -9.88 -0.44
N ILE A 226 6.47 -10.76 0.09
CA ILE A 226 7.46 -10.43 1.13
C ILE A 226 8.42 -9.36 0.60
N GLU A 227 8.99 -9.57 -0.59
CA GLU A 227 9.91 -8.63 -1.25
C GLU A 227 9.26 -7.25 -1.42
N ARG A 228 8.02 -7.20 -1.92
CA ARG A 228 7.28 -5.95 -2.09
C ARG A 228 7.02 -5.26 -0.75
N ASN A 229 6.67 -6.00 0.30
CA ASN A 229 6.45 -5.46 1.64
C ASN A 229 7.72 -4.83 2.20
N ILE A 230 8.85 -5.53 2.13
CA ILE A 230 10.16 -5.03 2.57
C ILE A 230 10.54 -3.80 1.76
N ALA A 231 10.45 -3.86 0.43
CA ALA A 231 10.83 -2.77 -0.46
C ALA A 231 9.98 -1.51 -0.24
N SER A 232 8.67 -1.63 0.02
CA SER A 232 7.80 -0.50 0.31
C SER A 232 8.18 0.22 1.61
N HIS A 233 8.58 -0.53 2.65
CA HIS A 233 9.07 0.06 3.90
C HIS A 233 10.47 0.65 3.74
N GLN A 234 11.37 0.01 2.98
CA GLN A 234 12.69 0.55 2.66
C GLN A 234 12.59 1.86 1.87
N LEU A 235 11.71 1.92 0.87
CA LEU A 235 11.47 3.14 0.10
C LEU A 235 10.89 4.26 0.99
N ALA A 236 9.94 3.94 1.88
CA ALA A 236 9.40 4.89 2.86
C ALA A 236 10.49 5.41 3.81
N GLU A 237 11.38 4.53 4.30
CA GLU A 237 12.52 4.91 5.13
C GLU A 237 13.51 5.83 4.39
N ALA A 238 13.83 5.51 3.13
CA ALA A 238 14.72 6.33 2.31
C ALA A 238 14.13 7.73 2.05
N ILE A 239 12.80 7.83 1.84
CA ILE A 239 12.09 9.12 1.72
C ILE A 239 12.17 9.87 3.06
N CYS A 240 11.91 9.19 4.19
CA CYS A 240 11.99 9.77 5.52
C CYS A 240 13.35 10.39 5.79
N GLN A 241 14.42 9.66 5.53
CA GLN A 241 15.81 10.13 5.69
C GLN A 241 16.18 11.28 4.75
N LYS A 242 15.54 11.37 3.58
CA LYS A 242 15.80 12.44 2.61
C LYS A 242 15.10 13.75 2.96
N ILE A 243 13.95 13.68 3.65
CA ILE A 243 13.14 14.86 4.02
C ILE A 243 13.53 15.40 5.40
N GLY A 244 13.79 14.51 6.36
CA GLY A 244 14.15 14.83 7.75
C GLY A 244 15.63 14.98 7.91
#